data_e4cc9aac4b1752ba51aef7883453f6f4
#
_entry.id   e4cc9aac4b1752ba51aef7883453f6f4
#
_cell.length_a   1.000
_cell.length_b   1.000
_cell.length_c   1.000
_cell.angle_alpha   90.00
_cell.angle_beta   90.00
_cell.angle_gamma   90.00
#
_symmetry.space_group_name_H-M   'P 1'
#
loop_
_entity.id
_entity.type
_entity.pdbx_description
1 polymer ?
#
loop_
_entity_poly.entity_id
_entity_poly.type
_entity_poly.pdbx_seq_one_letter_code
_entity_poly.pdbx_strand_id
1 'polypeptide(L)'
;LGMRTVFSVVKIMLMAFLLAGMGAPAMADIYVKEMPDGSLNFSNCPLGKGWTVYIRERSKARTRSYARGPSRSYHRSEWDSLITEIAINNGVDPVLVRGIIEVESGFEPAALSPKGAMGLMQLMPGTASDLGVDDPWDPAQNIKGGIKYLSWLLKKYNGNLEKALAAYNAGPNAVDSYNGIPPFQETQDYVRTILSRYTGRAY
;
A
#
# COMPACT_ATOMS: atom_id res chain seq x y z
N LEU A 1 -7.73 -56.53 22.46
CA LEU A 1 -6.63 -55.62 22.02
C LEU A 1 -7.19 -54.69 20.92
N GLY A 2 -7.45 -53.43 21.16
CA GLY A 2 -7.82 -52.54 20.06
C GLY A 2 -8.58 -51.24 20.38
N MET A 3 -8.91 -50.99 21.64
CA MET A 3 -9.78 -49.83 21.94
C MET A 3 -9.13 -48.71 22.80
N ARG A 4 -7.86 -48.82 23.15
CA ARG A 4 -7.15 -47.81 23.96
C ARG A 4 -6.23 -46.87 23.15
N THR A 5 -5.95 -47.19 21.90
CA THR A 5 -5.00 -46.40 21.07
C THR A 5 -5.69 -45.27 20.28
N VAL A 6 -6.99 -45.35 20.05
CA VAL A 6 -7.73 -44.34 19.25
C VAL A 6 -8.02 -43.08 20.06
N PHE A 7 -8.19 -43.18 21.38
CA PHE A 7 -8.47 -42.03 22.24
C PHE A 7 -7.26 -41.12 22.52
N SER A 8 -6.04 -41.63 22.34
CA SER A 8 -4.81 -40.85 22.59
C SER A 8 -4.48 -39.91 21.42
N VAL A 9 -4.79 -40.32 20.19
CA VAL A 9 -4.49 -39.51 18.99
C VAL A 9 -5.47 -38.36 18.85
N VAL A 10 -6.75 -38.52 19.21
CA VAL A 10 -7.77 -37.47 19.15
C VAL A 10 -7.52 -36.38 20.20
N LYS A 11 -6.97 -36.70 21.37
CA LYS A 11 -6.62 -35.70 22.40
C LYS A 11 -5.42 -34.84 22.01
N ILE A 12 -4.46 -35.38 21.27
CA ILE A 12 -3.30 -34.61 20.78
C ILE A 12 -3.71 -33.67 19.63
N MET A 13 -4.66 -34.08 18.81
CA MET A 13 -5.16 -33.20 17.72
C MET A 13 -6.05 -32.05 18.23
N LEU A 14 -6.80 -32.23 19.32
CA LEU A 14 -7.63 -31.15 19.88
C LEU A 14 -6.82 -30.11 20.66
N MET A 15 -5.62 -30.47 21.16
CA MET A 15 -4.76 -29.53 21.89
C MET A 15 -3.90 -28.67 20.98
N ALA A 16 -3.71 -29.06 19.71
CA ALA A 16 -2.98 -28.28 18.71
C ALA A 16 -3.83 -27.16 18.06
N PHE A 17 -5.16 -27.20 18.23
CA PHE A 17 -6.06 -26.20 17.63
C PHE A 17 -6.38 -25.01 18.55
N LEU A 18 -6.01 -25.07 19.84
CA LEU A 18 -6.28 -24.01 20.82
C LEU A 18 -5.13 -23.01 21.03
N LEU A 19 -3.98 -23.21 20.33
CA LEU A 19 -2.82 -22.30 20.39
C LEU A 19 -2.63 -21.44 19.14
N ALA A 20 -3.56 -21.49 18.17
CA ALA A 20 -3.52 -20.65 16.96
C ALA A 20 -4.26 -19.31 17.08
N GLY A 21 -4.65 -18.91 18.29
CA GLY A 21 -5.42 -17.68 18.55
C GLY A 21 -4.60 -16.49 19.06
N MET A 22 -3.28 -16.59 19.16
CA MET A 22 -2.43 -15.41 19.42
C MET A 22 -2.00 -14.86 18.07
N GLY A 23 -2.70 -13.85 17.55
CA GLY A 23 -2.33 -13.12 16.38
C GLY A 23 -0.89 -12.64 16.51
N ALA A 24 0.02 -13.28 15.77
CA ALA A 24 1.34 -12.72 15.58
C ALA A 24 1.18 -11.31 15.00
N PRO A 25 1.90 -10.29 15.51
CA PRO A 25 1.89 -8.98 14.87
C PRO A 25 2.26 -9.20 13.41
N ALA A 26 1.44 -8.68 12.49
CA ALA A 26 1.73 -8.73 11.06
C ALA A 26 3.00 -7.92 10.85
N MET A 27 4.14 -8.61 10.79
CA MET A 27 5.41 -8.01 10.43
C MET A 27 5.37 -7.76 8.93
N ALA A 28 5.44 -6.50 8.54
CA ALA A 28 5.40 -6.09 7.14
C ALA A 28 6.79 -6.21 6.50
N ASP A 29 7.36 -7.41 6.50
CA ASP A 29 8.58 -7.71 5.75
C ASP A 29 8.28 -7.56 4.25
N ILE A 30 9.21 -6.97 3.50
CA ILE A 30 9.15 -6.94 2.04
C ILE A 30 10.01 -8.09 1.52
N TYR A 31 9.42 -8.86 0.63
CA TYR A 31 10.05 -9.99 -0.03
C TYR A 31 10.31 -9.64 -1.49
N VAL A 32 11.38 -10.16 -2.05
CA VAL A 32 11.75 -10.05 -3.47
C VAL A 32 11.82 -11.44 -4.09
N LYS A 33 11.38 -11.52 -5.34
CA LYS A 33 11.52 -12.72 -6.17
C LYS A 33 12.03 -12.30 -7.54
N GLU A 34 13.12 -12.91 -7.98
CA GLU A 34 13.60 -12.79 -9.35
C GLU A 34 12.77 -13.69 -10.26
N MET A 35 12.28 -13.09 -11.34
CA MET A 35 11.48 -13.76 -12.37
C MET A 35 12.40 -14.33 -13.44
N PRO A 36 11.92 -15.30 -14.27
CA PRO A 36 12.73 -15.92 -15.33
C PRO A 36 13.25 -14.94 -16.39
N ASP A 37 12.64 -13.77 -16.53
CA ASP A 37 13.04 -12.68 -17.44
C ASP A 37 14.07 -11.72 -16.81
N GLY A 38 14.53 -12.01 -15.57
CA GLY A 38 15.47 -11.17 -14.82
C GLY A 38 14.80 -9.99 -14.10
N SER A 39 13.50 -9.80 -14.20
CA SER A 39 12.78 -8.77 -13.45
C SER A 39 12.63 -9.15 -11.98
N LEU A 40 12.59 -8.14 -11.10
CA LEU A 40 12.41 -8.31 -9.66
C LEU A 40 10.97 -8.00 -9.28
N ASN A 41 10.31 -8.97 -8.64
CA ASN A 41 8.97 -8.80 -8.09
C ASN A 41 9.06 -8.60 -6.58
N PHE A 42 8.38 -7.57 -6.04
CA PHE A 42 8.36 -7.26 -4.61
C PHE A 42 6.96 -7.51 -4.05
N SER A 43 6.88 -8.09 -2.84
CA SER A 43 5.60 -8.37 -2.17
C SER A 43 5.77 -8.31 -0.66
N ASN A 44 4.78 -7.77 0.03
CA ASN A 44 4.64 -7.86 1.49
C ASN A 44 3.87 -9.12 1.93
N CYS A 45 3.32 -9.88 0.98
CA CYS A 45 2.60 -11.12 1.22
C CYS A 45 3.02 -12.17 0.17
N PRO A 46 4.19 -12.82 0.34
CA PRO A 46 4.73 -13.74 -0.65
C PRO A 46 3.90 -15.03 -0.69
N LEU A 47 3.34 -15.36 -1.84
CA LEU A 47 2.62 -16.61 -2.09
C LEU A 47 3.50 -17.56 -2.91
N GLY A 48 3.77 -18.75 -2.36
CA GLY A 48 4.56 -19.80 -3.03
C GLY A 48 6.07 -19.72 -2.73
N LYS A 49 6.86 -20.54 -3.46
CA LYS A 49 8.31 -20.68 -3.24
C LYS A 49 9.12 -19.64 -4.06
N GLY A 50 10.34 -19.35 -3.61
CA GLY A 50 11.31 -18.53 -4.35
C GLY A 50 11.36 -17.06 -3.96
N TRP A 51 10.71 -16.68 -2.87
CA TRP A 51 10.78 -15.35 -2.28
C TRP A 51 11.90 -15.27 -1.24
N THR A 52 12.68 -14.18 -1.27
CA THR A 52 13.71 -13.85 -0.27
C THR A 52 13.32 -12.57 0.45
N VAL A 53 13.69 -12.42 1.73
CA VAL A 53 13.44 -11.19 2.48
C VAL A 53 14.35 -10.09 1.93
N TYR A 54 13.76 -9.03 1.40
CA TYR A 54 14.46 -7.85 0.91
C TYR A 54 14.64 -6.79 2.01
N ILE A 55 13.56 -6.48 2.74
CA ILE A 55 13.57 -5.58 3.89
C ILE A 55 12.87 -6.29 5.05
N ARG A 56 13.53 -6.35 6.22
CA ARG A 56 12.92 -6.85 7.46
C ARG A 56 12.56 -5.68 8.37
N GLU A 57 11.28 -5.58 8.71
CA GLU A 57 10.84 -4.57 9.67
C GLU A 57 11.39 -4.89 11.06
N ARG A 58 12.28 -4.04 11.57
CA ARG A 58 12.66 -4.06 12.98
C ARG A 58 11.60 -3.30 13.76
N SER A 59 10.74 -4.01 14.47
CA SER A 59 9.73 -3.43 15.37
C SER A 59 10.41 -2.58 16.45
N LYS A 60 10.54 -1.28 16.19
CA LYS A 60 10.65 -0.26 17.25
C LYS A 60 9.42 0.61 17.12
N ALA A 61 8.43 0.33 17.95
CA ALA A 61 7.33 1.24 18.23
C ALA A 61 7.94 2.59 18.69
N ARG A 62 8.12 3.52 17.75
CA ARG A 62 8.30 4.95 18.03
C ARG A 62 7.03 5.62 17.55
N THR A 63 6.11 5.80 18.49
CA THR A 63 5.09 6.84 18.39
C THR A 63 5.82 8.18 18.14
N ARG A 64 5.94 8.52 16.87
CA ARG A 64 6.37 9.84 16.47
C ARG A 64 5.15 10.75 16.59
N SER A 65 5.06 11.47 17.73
CA SER A 65 4.21 12.66 17.82
C SER A 65 4.64 13.60 16.70
N TYR A 66 3.74 13.82 15.74
CA TYR A 66 3.91 14.84 14.71
C TYR A 66 3.87 16.20 15.40
N ALA A 67 5.04 16.73 15.78
CA ALA A 67 5.18 18.11 16.14
C ALA A 67 4.76 18.96 14.93
N ARG A 68 3.70 19.74 15.13
CA ARG A 68 3.15 20.70 14.16
C ARG A 68 4.21 21.77 13.91
N GLY A 69 5.02 21.59 12.86
CA GLY A 69 5.92 22.61 12.34
C GLY A 69 5.13 23.70 11.58
N PRO A 70 5.69 24.91 11.42
CA PRO A 70 4.98 26.04 10.85
C PRO A 70 4.67 25.83 9.35
N SER A 71 3.40 26.09 9.00
CA SER A 71 2.85 26.39 7.66
C SER A 71 3.05 25.36 6.55
N ARG A 72 2.29 24.27 6.60
CA ARG A 72 2.07 23.32 5.50
C ARG A 72 1.30 23.88 4.28
N SER A 73 0.90 25.15 4.28
CA SER A 73 0.08 25.72 3.22
C SER A 73 0.86 26.13 1.96
N TYR A 74 2.16 26.36 2.08
CA TYR A 74 2.98 26.85 0.95
C TYR A 74 3.31 25.74 -0.07
N HIS A 75 3.61 24.53 0.38
CA HIS A 75 3.94 23.41 -0.51
C HIS A 75 2.73 22.84 -1.26
N ARG A 76 1.52 23.05 -0.76
CA ARG A 76 0.29 22.51 -1.34
C ARG A 76 -0.09 23.21 -2.65
N SER A 77 0.19 24.51 -2.79
CA SER A 77 -0.12 25.28 -4.00
C SER A 77 0.88 25.08 -5.14
N GLU A 78 2.10 24.70 -4.80
CA GLU A 78 3.19 24.53 -5.76
C GLU A 78 2.89 23.46 -6.82
N TRP A 79 2.28 22.34 -6.39
CA TRP A 79 2.00 21.20 -7.27
C TRP A 79 0.58 21.21 -7.87
N ASP A 80 -0.28 22.16 -7.47
CA ASP A 80 -1.71 22.14 -7.83
C ASP A 80 -1.96 22.22 -9.34
N SER A 81 -1.22 23.02 -10.07
CA SER A 81 -1.35 23.11 -11.53
C SER A 81 -0.91 21.82 -12.21
N LEU A 82 0.21 21.27 -11.81
CA LEU A 82 0.77 20.03 -12.33
C LEU A 82 -0.16 18.82 -12.03
N ILE A 83 -0.64 18.72 -10.80
CA ILE A 83 -1.58 17.66 -10.40
C ILE A 83 -2.84 17.75 -11.25
N THR A 84 -3.39 18.96 -11.42
CA THR A 84 -4.63 19.18 -12.16
C THR A 84 -4.47 18.78 -13.62
N GLU A 85 -3.40 19.23 -14.28
CA GLU A 85 -3.13 18.90 -15.68
C GLU A 85 -2.98 17.39 -15.89
N ILE A 86 -2.11 16.76 -15.09
CA ILE A 86 -1.82 15.34 -15.27
C ILE A 86 -3.04 14.48 -14.91
N ALA A 87 -3.78 14.83 -13.85
CA ALA A 87 -4.96 14.09 -13.44
C ALA A 87 -6.06 14.11 -14.51
N ILE A 88 -6.39 15.29 -15.06
CA ILE A 88 -7.38 15.45 -16.14
C ILE A 88 -6.97 14.63 -17.37
N ASN A 89 -5.70 14.72 -17.78
CA ASN A 89 -5.19 14.00 -18.94
C ASN A 89 -5.24 12.46 -18.77
N ASN A 90 -5.29 11.96 -17.53
CA ASN A 90 -5.41 10.53 -17.21
C ASN A 90 -6.83 10.10 -16.79
N GLY A 91 -7.81 11.00 -16.84
CA GLY A 91 -9.20 10.73 -16.45
C GLY A 91 -9.38 10.48 -14.94
N VAL A 92 -8.57 11.14 -14.12
CA VAL A 92 -8.62 11.06 -12.66
C VAL A 92 -9.02 12.41 -12.08
N ASP A 93 -9.85 12.41 -11.03
CA ASP A 93 -10.22 13.64 -10.34
C ASP A 93 -9.01 14.25 -9.61
N PRO A 94 -8.62 15.50 -9.90
CA PRO A 94 -7.53 16.16 -9.20
C PRO A 94 -7.73 16.28 -7.68
N VAL A 95 -8.98 16.36 -7.21
CA VAL A 95 -9.29 16.42 -5.78
C VAL A 95 -8.92 15.11 -5.09
N LEU A 96 -9.21 13.98 -5.76
CA LEU A 96 -8.80 12.66 -5.28
C LEU A 96 -7.28 12.52 -5.19
N VAL A 97 -6.56 12.95 -6.24
CA VAL A 97 -5.09 12.91 -6.26
C VAL A 97 -4.49 13.72 -5.12
N ARG A 98 -5.00 14.93 -4.86
CA ARG A 98 -4.54 15.75 -3.72
C ARG A 98 -4.79 15.06 -2.38
N GLY A 99 -5.92 14.38 -2.23
CA GLY A 99 -6.24 13.59 -1.03
C GLY A 99 -5.25 12.46 -0.80
N ILE A 100 -4.86 11.78 -1.88
CA ILE A 100 -3.87 10.71 -1.85
C ILE A 100 -2.50 11.29 -1.45
N ILE A 101 -1.98 12.31 -2.15
CA ILE A 101 -0.68 12.93 -1.84
C ILE A 101 -0.63 13.42 -0.38
N GLU A 102 -1.73 13.97 0.13
CA GLU A 102 -1.79 14.41 1.53
C GLU A 102 -1.66 13.26 2.52
N VAL A 103 -2.22 12.10 2.22
CA VAL A 103 -2.13 10.90 3.07
C VAL A 103 -0.77 10.24 2.92
N GLU A 104 -0.24 10.13 1.71
CA GLU A 104 1.01 9.44 1.41
C GLU A 104 2.24 10.18 1.97
N SER A 105 2.36 11.47 1.67
CA SER A 105 3.56 12.24 1.99
C SER A 105 3.31 13.52 2.79
N GLY A 106 2.06 13.96 2.90
CA GLY A 106 1.73 15.29 3.39
C GLY A 106 2.30 16.39 2.49
N PHE A 107 2.44 16.14 1.19
CA PHE A 107 3.07 17.01 0.19
C PHE A 107 4.59 17.20 0.40
N GLU A 108 5.26 16.27 1.04
CA GLU A 108 6.73 16.28 1.19
C GLU A 108 7.38 15.50 0.02
N PRO A 109 8.07 16.18 -0.93
CA PRO A 109 8.64 15.50 -2.09
C PRO A 109 9.80 14.55 -1.76
N ALA A 110 10.47 14.77 -0.62
CA ALA A 110 11.56 13.93 -0.14
C ALA A 110 11.08 12.86 0.85
N ALA A 111 9.77 12.59 0.91
CA ALA A 111 9.22 11.59 1.84
C ALA A 111 9.71 10.19 1.49
N LEU A 112 10.25 9.48 2.49
CA LEU A 112 10.66 8.09 2.40
C LEU A 112 9.98 7.30 3.50
N SER A 113 9.19 6.29 3.10
CA SER A 113 8.56 5.40 4.09
C SER A 113 9.57 4.40 4.65
N PRO A 114 9.30 3.78 5.81
CA PRO A 114 10.11 2.68 6.34
C PRO A 114 10.16 1.47 5.39
N LYS A 115 9.17 1.33 4.50
CA LYS A 115 9.06 0.25 3.50
C LYS A 115 9.78 0.60 2.19
N GLY A 116 10.34 1.79 2.06
CA GLY A 116 11.06 2.24 0.86
C GLY A 116 10.19 2.90 -0.20
N ALA A 117 8.94 3.27 0.10
CA ALA A 117 8.12 4.07 -0.79
C ALA A 117 8.61 5.52 -0.82
N MET A 118 8.64 6.15 -2.00
CA MET A 118 9.35 7.39 -2.28
C MET A 118 8.45 8.48 -2.86
N GLY A 119 8.71 9.71 -2.43
CA GLY A 119 8.18 10.94 -3.00
C GLY A 119 6.73 11.23 -2.66
N LEU A 120 6.12 12.15 -3.40
CA LEU A 120 4.79 12.72 -3.13
C LEU A 120 3.68 11.68 -3.09
N MET A 121 3.69 10.72 -4.02
CA MET A 121 2.69 9.67 -4.14
C MET A 121 3.19 8.29 -3.65
N GLN A 122 4.33 8.28 -2.92
CA GLN A 122 4.90 7.10 -2.25
C GLN A 122 4.98 5.86 -3.17
N LEU A 123 5.71 6.01 -4.27
CA LEU A 123 5.93 4.91 -5.19
C LEU A 123 7.00 3.95 -4.64
N MET A 124 6.68 2.67 -4.61
CA MET A 124 7.67 1.62 -4.36
C MET A 124 8.67 1.54 -5.53
N PRO A 125 9.95 1.19 -5.29
CA PRO A 125 10.97 1.14 -6.34
C PRO A 125 10.56 0.34 -7.58
N GLY A 126 9.99 -0.86 -7.39
CA GLY A 126 9.50 -1.69 -8.49
C GLY A 126 8.38 -1.02 -9.28
N THR A 127 7.40 -0.44 -8.56
CA THR A 127 6.29 0.27 -9.20
C THR A 127 6.78 1.50 -9.96
N ALA A 128 7.73 2.26 -9.41
CA ALA A 128 8.34 3.40 -10.10
C ALA A 128 9.01 2.97 -11.42
N SER A 129 9.79 1.89 -11.39
CA SER A 129 10.43 1.32 -12.57
C SER A 129 9.40 0.89 -13.63
N ASP A 130 8.36 0.15 -13.23
CA ASP A 130 7.30 -0.34 -14.13
C ASP A 130 6.52 0.80 -14.80
N LEU A 131 6.45 1.96 -14.14
CA LEU A 131 5.76 3.16 -14.63
C LEU A 131 6.65 4.08 -15.47
N GLY A 132 7.97 3.78 -15.59
CA GLY A 132 8.95 4.61 -16.26
C GLY A 132 9.27 5.90 -15.50
N VAL A 133 9.34 5.81 -14.17
CA VAL A 133 9.78 6.87 -13.27
C VAL A 133 11.27 6.65 -12.99
N ASP A 134 12.12 7.44 -13.63
CA ASP A 134 13.57 7.33 -13.51
C ASP A 134 14.08 7.91 -12.19
N ASP A 135 13.50 9.02 -11.77
CA ASP A 135 13.76 9.66 -10.47
C ASP A 135 12.46 9.81 -9.66
N PRO A 136 12.22 8.92 -8.70
CA PRO A 136 11.02 9.00 -7.85
C PRO A 136 11.04 10.17 -6.84
N TRP A 137 12.15 10.89 -6.72
CA TRP A 137 12.27 12.09 -5.93
C TRP A 137 11.95 13.37 -6.74
N ASP A 138 11.95 13.26 -8.08
CA ASP A 138 11.46 14.34 -8.94
C ASP A 138 9.93 14.43 -8.82
N PRO A 139 9.38 15.56 -8.32
CA PRO A 139 7.95 15.67 -8.07
C PRO A 139 7.09 15.45 -9.31
N ALA A 140 7.52 15.92 -10.48
CA ALA A 140 6.75 15.79 -11.70
C ALA A 140 6.68 14.33 -12.19
N GLN A 141 7.80 13.62 -12.12
CA GLN A 141 7.83 12.21 -12.47
C GLN A 141 7.02 11.37 -11.48
N ASN A 142 7.16 11.65 -10.18
CA ASN A 142 6.45 10.93 -9.13
C ASN A 142 4.93 11.12 -9.23
N ILE A 143 4.45 12.36 -9.38
CA ILE A 143 3.03 12.67 -9.59
C ILE A 143 2.51 11.99 -10.86
N LYS A 144 3.24 12.08 -11.97
CA LYS A 144 2.86 11.45 -13.24
C LYS A 144 2.76 9.94 -13.12
N GLY A 145 3.73 9.30 -12.50
CA GLY A 145 3.73 7.85 -12.25
C GLY A 145 2.58 7.42 -11.36
N GLY A 146 2.41 8.09 -10.21
CA GLY A 146 1.34 7.77 -9.26
C GLY A 146 -0.06 7.95 -9.82
N ILE A 147 -0.31 9.02 -10.58
CA ILE A 147 -1.60 9.24 -11.25
C ILE A 147 -1.84 8.17 -12.33
N LYS A 148 -0.82 7.82 -13.11
CA LYS A 148 -0.91 6.77 -14.13
C LYS A 148 -1.26 5.41 -13.48
N TYR A 149 -0.64 5.09 -12.35
CA TYR A 149 -0.94 3.90 -11.59
C TYR A 149 -2.37 3.90 -11.05
N LEU A 150 -2.81 5.00 -10.44
CA LEU A 150 -4.18 5.17 -9.96
C LEU A 150 -5.21 5.03 -11.09
N SER A 151 -4.96 5.67 -12.24
CA SER A 151 -5.82 5.55 -13.42
C SER A 151 -5.94 4.09 -13.89
N TRP A 152 -4.84 3.36 -13.91
CA TRP A 152 -4.84 1.94 -14.24
C TRP A 152 -5.66 1.12 -13.23
N LEU A 153 -5.50 1.37 -11.93
CA LEU A 153 -6.28 0.69 -10.89
C LEU A 153 -7.78 0.99 -10.98
N LEU A 154 -8.15 2.24 -11.23
CA LEU A 154 -9.55 2.61 -11.45
C LEU A 154 -10.16 1.86 -12.64
N LYS A 155 -9.44 1.74 -13.74
CA LYS A 155 -9.86 0.95 -14.90
C LYS A 155 -9.94 -0.54 -14.57
N LYS A 156 -8.94 -1.11 -13.89
CA LYS A 156 -8.91 -2.52 -13.47
C LYS A 156 -10.12 -2.89 -12.63
N TYR A 157 -10.56 -2.01 -11.76
CA TYR A 157 -11.70 -2.26 -10.86
C TYR A 157 -13.02 -1.61 -11.34
N ASN A 158 -13.14 -1.31 -12.63
CA ASN A 158 -14.38 -0.76 -13.24
C ASN A 158 -14.91 0.50 -12.51
N GLY A 159 -14.04 1.38 -12.10
CA GLY A 159 -14.39 2.61 -11.38
C GLY A 159 -14.70 2.42 -9.88
N ASN A 160 -14.58 1.21 -9.34
CA ASN A 160 -14.75 1.00 -7.90
C ASN A 160 -13.60 1.66 -7.13
N LEU A 161 -13.88 2.84 -6.58
CA LEU A 161 -12.90 3.69 -5.90
C LEU A 161 -12.32 3.01 -4.65
N GLU A 162 -13.13 2.29 -3.87
CA GLU A 162 -12.66 1.61 -2.66
C GLU A 162 -11.63 0.54 -3.00
N LYS A 163 -11.93 -0.30 -4.02
CA LYS A 163 -10.98 -1.33 -4.47
C LYS A 163 -9.73 -0.71 -5.08
N ALA A 164 -9.85 0.37 -5.84
CA ALA A 164 -8.70 1.07 -6.43
C ALA A 164 -7.78 1.67 -5.37
N LEU A 165 -8.33 2.32 -4.34
CA LEU A 165 -7.55 2.86 -3.22
C LEU A 165 -6.91 1.76 -2.38
N ALA A 166 -7.65 0.70 -2.09
CA ALA A 166 -7.10 -0.46 -1.39
C ALA A 166 -5.93 -1.09 -2.15
N ALA A 167 -6.06 -1.19 -3.48
CA ALA A 167 -5.01 -1.74 -4.33
C ALA A 167 -3.81 -0.79 -4.48
N TYR A 168 -4.03 0.51 -4.43
CA TYR A 168 -2.96 1.49 -4.41
C TYR A 168 -2.05 1.30 -3.19
N ASN A 169 -2.66 1.08 -2.01
CA ASN A 169 -1.93 0.90 -0.76
C ASN A 169 -1.40 -0.54 -0.55
N ALA A 170 -2.24 -1.56 -0.78
CA ALA A 170 -1.91 -2.96 -0.47
C ALA A 170 -1.45 -3.80 -1.67
N GLY A 171 -1.53 -3.21 -2.87
CA GLY A 171 -1.28 -3.92 -4.12
C GLY A 171 -2.52 -4.65 -4.67
N PRO A 172 -2.65 -4.74 -6.02
CA PRO A 172 -3.82 -5.34 -6.67
C PRO A 172 -3.99 -6.83 -6.34
N ASN A 173 -2.90 -7.57 -6.13
CA ASN A 173 -2.97 -9.00 -5.79
C ASN A 173 -3.70 -9.24 -4.46
N ALA A 174 -3.48 -8.37 -3.46
CA ALA A 174 -4.19 -8.46 -2.18
C ALA A 174 -5.69 -8.24 -2.38
N VAL A 175 -6.08 -7.18 -3.10
CA VAL A 175 -7.48 -6.86 -3.38
C VAL A 175 -8.16 -7.97 -4.19
N ASP A 176 -7.47 -8.54 -5.17
CA ASP A 176 -7.99 -9.65 -5.98
C ASP A 176 -8.19 -10.91 -5.12
N SER A 177 -7.23 -11.23 -4.23
CA SER A 177 -7.30 -12.41 -3.33
C SER A 177 -8.46 -12.33 -2.33
N TYR A 178 -8.76 -11.12 -1.81
CA TYR A 178 -9.87 -10.90 -0.89
C TYR A 178 -11.16 -10.47 -1.59
N ASN A 179 -11.13 -10.31 -2.91
CA ASN A 179 -12.24 -9.76 -3.71
C ASN A 179 -12.79 -8.42 -3.16
N GLY A 180 -11.96 -7.63 -2.51
CA GLY A 180 -12.34 -6.38 -1.85
C GLY A 180 -11.19 -5.78 -1.06
N ILE A 181 -11.52 -4.89 -0.12
CA ILE A 181 -10.54 -4.32 0.81
C ILE A 181 -9.99 -5.45 1.69
N PRO A 182 -8.68 -5.72 1.67
CA PRO A 182 -8.11 -6.77 2.52
C PRO A 182 -8.23 -6.40 4.01
N PRO A 183 -8.24 -7.37 4.92
CA PRO A 183 -8.38 -7.14 6.36
C PRO A 183 -7.08 -6.62 7.00
N PHE A 184 -6.38 -5.73 6.31
CA PHE A 184 -5.20 -5.04 6.80
C PHE A 184 -5.63 -3.70 7.38
N GLN A 185 -5.36 -3.47 8.67
CA GLN A 185 -5.78 -2.26 9.36
C GLN A 185 -5.26 -1.00 8.65
N GLU A 186 -4.00 -1.00 8.22
CA GLU A 186 -3.39 0.10 7.47
C GLU A 186 -4.19 0.44 6.22
N THR A 187 -4.56 -0.58 5.43
CA THR A 187 -5.30 -0.38 4.16
C THR A 187 -6.74 0.09 4.41
N GLN A 188 -7.40 -0.46 5.43
CA GLN A 188 -8.76 -0.03 5.80
C GLN A 188 -8.79 1.43 6.26
N ASP A 189 -7.81 1.83 7.07
CA ASP A 189 -7.68 3.22 7.55
C ASP A 189 -7.30 4.17 6.40
N TYR A 190 -6.44 3.74 5.49
CA TYR A 190 -6.09 4.48 4.29
C TYR A 190 -7.32 4.79 3.42
N VAL A 191 -8.08 3.76 3.06
CA VAL A 191 -9.29 3.91 2.23
C VAL A 191 -10.29 4.83 2.92
N ARG A 192 -10.59 4.60 4.20
CA ARG A 192 -11.53 5.42 4.99
C ARG A 192 -11.09 6.87 5.03
N THR A 193 -9.81 7.12 5.26
CA THR A 193 -9.26 8.48 5.38
C THR A 193 -9.39 9.25 4.07
N ILE A 194 -9.06 8.63 2.93
CA ILE A 194 -9.16 9.29 1.64
C ILE A 194 -10.62 9.53 1.27
N LEU A 195 -11.48 8.54 1.42
CA LEU A 195 -12.90 8.67 1.10
C LEU A 195 -13.58 9.77 1.92
N SER A 196 -13.32 9.83 3.23
CA SER A 196 -13.90 10.88 4.09
C SER A 196 -13.47 12.30 3.68
N ARG A 197 -12.25 12.46 3.19
CA ARG A 197 -11.75 13.75 2.69
C ARG A 197 -12.27 14.08 1.30
N TYR A 198 -12.42 13.09 0.44
CA TYR A 198 -12.88 13.24 -0.92
C TYR A 198 -14.39 13.53 -0.97
N THR A 199 -15.22 12.72 -0.31
CA THR A 199 -16.69 12.89 -0.27
C THR A 199 -17.13 14.11 0.54
N GLY A 200 -16.41 14.45 1.61
CA GLY A 200 -16.70 15.64 2.42
C GLY A 200 -16.43 16.98 1.72
N ARG A 201 -15.82 16.97 0.53
CA ARG A 201 -15.58 18.14 -0.32
C ARG A 201 -16.49 18.18 -1.56
N ALA A 202 -17.29 17.16 -1.77
CA ALA A 202 -18.19 17.05 -2.92
C ALA A 202 -19.51 17.84 -2.74
N TYR A 203 -19.59 18.69 -1.68
CA TYR A 203 -20.73 19.56 -1.40
C TYR A 203 -20.28 21.00 -1.20
#